data_6a76a7e76d4ac8f7ba4a33d183f25cbe
#
_entry.id   6a76a7e76d4ac8f7ba4a33d183f25cbe
#
_cell.length_a   1.000
_cell.length_b   1.000
_cell.length_c   1.000
_cell.angle_alpha   90.00
_cell.angle_beta   90.00
_cell.angle_gamma   90.00
#
_symmetry.space_group_name_H-M   'P 1'
#
loop_
_entity.id
_entity.type
_entity.pdbx_description
1 polymer ?
#
loop_
_entity_poly.entity_id
_entity_poly.type
_entity_poly.pdbx_seq_one_letter_code
_entity_poly.pdbx_strand_id
1 'polypeptide(L)'
;MSTQNIQAIRVHSYGDADQLKLEHIQRPEPQAGEVLVQVHAAGVNPMDWKIRRGYFKDVMPVRFPYIPGLEMAGVVEEVGPGVTAFQKGQAVYGQSMKGTYAEYIVAGVESLGLKPQSLSFDEAATVPVGATTAWQGLFDYGKLEAGQRVLIQGAAGGVGLFAVQFAKWKGAHVLATTSSTNVDFVRSLGAETVIDYTTTALADVVQDVDLAFALVGGPALEDSLQAIKRGGTLVTIAGQPATEKVQERGVHVTSFHTQVESDLLQTFARLIDEGQIKVAIEQIFPLSEASQAHELSQQGHGRGRIVLRSA
;
A
#
# COMPACT_ATOMS: atom_id res chain seq x y z
N MET A 1 1.11 32.99 -20.49
CA MET A 1 1.77 31.72 -20.15
C MET A 1 1.05 30.65 -20.94
N SER A 2 1.74 29.83 -21.73
CA SER A 2 1.08 28.74 -22.48
C SER A 2 0.64 27.68 -21.48
N THR A 3 -0.66 27.46 -21.35
CA THR A 3 -1.24 26.39 -20.55
C THR A 3 -0.85 25.05 -21.19
N GLN A 4 0.14 24.38 -20.61
CA GLN A 4 0.55 23.06 -21.08
C GLN A 4 -0.51 22.03 -20.65
N ASN A 5 -1.09 21.32 -21.61
CA ASN A 5 -1.97 20.19 -21.32
C ASN A 5 -1.15 18.93 -21.06
N ILE A 6 -1.63 18.12 -20.13
CA ILE A 6 -1.04 16.85 -19.72
C ILE A 6 -2.09 15.74 -19.79
N GLN A 7 -1.64 14.50 -19.90
CA GLN A 7 -2.51 13.34 -19.82
C GLN A 7 -2.77 12.94 -18.37
N ALA A 8 -4.02 12.58 -18.07
CA ALA A 8 -4.45 12.05 -16.79
C ALA A 8 -5.63 11.08 -16.96
N ILE A 9 -5.70 10.10 -16.08
CA ILE A 9 -6.91 9.29 -15.94
C ILE A 9 -7.91 10.06 -15.09
N ARG A 10 -9.14 10.19 -15.60
CA ARG A 10 -10.25 10.82 -14.87
C ARG A 10 -11.43 9.89 -14.71
N VAL A 11 -12.11 10.04 -13.59
CA VAL A 11 -13.35 9.32 -13.25
C VAL A 11 -14.46 10.35 -13.09
N HIS A 12 -15.58 10.19 -13.82
CA HIS A 12 -16.70 11.14 -13.84
C HIS A 12 -17.91 10.69 -13.01
N SER A 13 -17.98 9.40 -12.70
CA SER A 13 -19.02 8.82 -11.84
C SER A 13 -18.52 7.52 -11.23
N TYR A 14 -19.13 7.09 -10.14
CA TYR A 14 -18.89 5.75 -9.62
C TYR A 14 -19.27 4.68 -10.65
N GLY A 15 -18.54 3.58 -10.70
CA GLY A 15 -18.82 2.48 -11.62
C GLY A 15 -17.68 1.49 -11.79
N ASP A 16 -17.71 0.73 -12.87
CA ASP A 16 -16.70 -0.27 -13.22
C ASP A 16 -15.46 0.34 -13.90
N ALA A 17 -14.48 -0.50 -14.27
CA ALA A 17 -13.18 -0.05 -14.77
C ALA A 17 -13.26 0.82 -16.04
N ASP A 18 -14.35 0.71 -16.78
CA ASP A 18 -14.66 1.56 -17.95
C ASP A 18 -14.85 3.05 -17.60
N GLN A 19 -15.04 3.38 -16.32
CA GLN A 19 -15.09 4.79 -15.86
C GLN A 19 -13.72 5.48 -15.85
N LEU A 20 -12.62 4.75 -15.99
CA LEU A 20 -11.28 5.30 -16.10
C LEU A 20 -11.06 5.82 -17.52
N LYS A 21 -11.06 7.15 -17.70
CA LYS A 21 -10.91 7.80 -18.99
C LYS A 21 -9.59 8.55 -19.07
N LEU A 22 -8.79 8.27 -20.10
CA LEU A 22 -7.59 9.05 -20.40
C LEU A 22 -8.01 10.37 -21.05
N GLU A 23 -7.66 11.47 -20.43
CA GLU A 23 -8.05 12.81 -20.86
C GLU A 23 -6.86 13.77 -20.82
N HIS A 24 -6.95 14.86 -21.60
CA HIS A 24 -6.04 15.99 -21.48
C HIS A 24 -6.62 17.00 -20.51
N ILE A 25 -5.81 17.37 -19.52
CA ILE A 25 -6.18 18.38 -18.50
C ILE A 25 -5.11 19.46 -18.42
N GLN A 26 -5.44 20.58 -17.84
CA GLN A 26 -4.47 21.62 -17.55
C GLN A 26 -3.43 21.11 -16.53
N ARG A 27 -2.14 21.32 -16.79
CA ARG A 27 -1.05 21.03 -15.86
C ARG A 27 -1.28 21.80 -14.55
N PRO A 28 -1.25 21.13 -13.38
CA PRO A 28 -1.45 21.81 -12.11
C PRO A 28 -0.23 22.66 -11.72
N GLU A 29 -0.44 23.62 -10.84
CA GLU A 29 0.60 24.48 -10.28
C GLU A 29 0.72 24.23 -8.77
N PRO A 30 1.95 24.09 -8.22
CA PRO A 30 2.16 23.84 -6.81
C PRO A 30 1.88 25.09 -5.98
N GLN A 31 1.14 24.93 -4.88
CA GLN A 31 0.89 25.97 -3.89
C GLN A 31 1.98 25.96 -2.79
N ALA A 32 1.87 26.84 -1.79
CA ALA A 32 2.76 26.84 -0.64
C ALA A 32 2.71 25.48 0.08
N GLY A 33 3.87 24.89 0.37
CA GLY A 33 4.00 23.57 0.98
C GLY A 33 3.88 22.40 -0.01
N GLU A 34 3.72 22.66 -1.31
CA GLU A 34 3.58 21.65 -2.36
C GLU A 34 4.74 21.68 -3.35
N VAL A 35 4.95 20.56 -4.01
CA VAL A 35 5.81 20.48 -5.20
C VAL A 35 5.02 19.88 -6.37
N LEU A 36 5.38 20.30 -7.59
CA LEU A 36 4.92 19.65 -8.80
C LEU A 36 5.90 18.53 -9.15
N VAL A 37 5.37 17.33 -9.32
CA VAL A 37 6.15 16.14 -9.66
C VAL A 37 5.78 15.68 -11.07
N GLN A 38 6.78 15.50 -11.93
CA GLN A 38 6.65 14.71 -13.14
C GLN A 38 6.62 13.23 -12.74
N VAL A 39 5.46 12.60 -12.88
CA VAL A 39 5.26 11.20 -12.49
C VAL A 39 5.87 10.28 -13.54
N HIS A 40 6.74 9.40 -13.11
CA HIS A 40 7.26 8.31 -13.93
C HIS A 40 6.46 7.02 -13.75
N ALA A 41 6.02 6.77 -12.52
CA ALA A 41 5.24 5.59 -12.20
C ALA A 41 4.27 5.87 -11.04
N ALA A 42 3.11 5.24 -11.06
CA ALA A 42 2.11 5.25 -9.99
C ALA A 42 1.76 3.82 -9.56
N GLY A 43 1.71 3.57 -8.25
CA GLY A 43 1.29 2.29 -7.70
C GLY A 43 -0.24 2.15 -7.73
N VAL A 44 -0.71 0.94 -8.04
CA VAL A 44 -2.15 0.62 -8.02
C VAL A 44 -2.50 -0.09 -6.71
N ASN A 45 -3.45 0.48 -5.99
CA ASN A 45 -3.93 -0.04 -4.72
C ASN A 45 -5.37 -0.55 -4.80
N PRO A 46 -5.74 -1.58 -4.01
CA PRO A 46 -7.14 -1.98 -3.91
C PRO A 46 -8.09 -0.84 -3.50
N MET A 47 -7.59 0.17 -2.77
CA MET A 47 -8.36 1.35 -2.39
C MET A 47 -8.79 2.16 -3.62
N ASP A 48 -7.97 2.24 -4.67
CA ASP A 48 -8.26 3.03 -5.87
C ASP A 48 -9.52 2.54 -6.58
N TRP A 49 -9.64 1.22 -6.79
CA TRP A 49 -10.84 0.67 -7.42
C TRP A 49 -12.05 0.61 -6.48
N LYS A 50 -11.84 0.45 -5.16
CA LYS A 50 -12.92 0.50 -4.18
C LYS A 50 -13.55 1.90 -4.10
N ILE A 51 -12.74 2.95 -4.14
CA ILE A 51 -13.21 4.35 -4.23
C ILE A 51 -13.98 4.54 -5.54
N ARG A 52 -13.39 4.14 -6.68
CA ARG A 52 -14.04 4.25 -7.99
C ARG A 52 -15.39 3.54 -8.06
N ARG A 53 -15.53 2.37 -7.41
CA ARG A 53 -16.81 1.64 -7.34
C ARG A 53 -17.81 2.24 -6.33
N GLY A 54 -17.40 3.23 -5.55
CA GLY A 54 -18.25 3.90 -4.57
C GLY A 54 -18.45 3.11 -3.27
N TYR A 55 -17.57 2.16 -2.93
CA TYR A 55 -17.69 1.40 -1.67
C TYR A 55 -17.59 2.29 -0.43
N PHE A 56 -16.99 3.44 -0.57
CA PHE A 56 -16.81 4.42 0.52
C PHE A 56 -17.59 5.73 0.29
N LYS A 57 -18.55 5.77 -0.66
CA LYS A 57 -19.25 6.99 -1.06
C LYS A 57 -19.96 7.72 0.09
N ASP A 58 -20.41 6.97 1.10
CA ASP A 58 -21.19 7.51 2.23
C ASP A 58 -20.27 8.05 3.36
N VAL A 59 -19.00 7.61 3.42
CA VAL A 59 -18.04 8.00 4.48
C VAL A 59 -16.87 8.82 3.92
N MET A 60 -16.54 8.63 2.65
CA MET A 60 -15.47 9.34 1.95
C MET A 60 -15.93 9.68 0.52
N PRO A 61 -16.89 10.61 0.37
CA PRO A 61 -17.39 11.01 -0.95
C PRO A 61 -16.30 11.70 -1.75
N VAL A 62 -16.21 11.40 -3.04
CA VAL A 62 -15.32 12.08 -3.98
C VAL A 62 -16.08 13.14 -4.78
N ARG A 63 -15.38 14.23 -5.13
CA ARG A 63 -15.92 15.26 -6.03
C ARG A 63 -15.52 14.92 -7.47
N PHE A 64 -16.50 14.69 -8.32
CA PHE A 64 -16.29 14.38 -9.74
C PHE A 64 -16.03 15.65 -10.57
N PRO A 65 -15.23 15.55 -11.65
CA PRO A 65 -14.35 14.41 -11.93
C PRO A 65 -13.08 14.45 -11.06
N TYR A 66 -12.55 13.28 -10.70
CA TYR A 66 -11.31 13.16 -9.93
C TYR A 66 -10.27 12.31 -10.66
N ILE A 67 -9.00 12.45 -10.27
CA ILE A 67 -7.88 11.62 -10.72
C ILE A 67 -7.66 10.54 -9.65
N PRO A 68 -7.71 9.24 -10.00
CA PRO A 68 -7.42 8.15 -9.05
C PRO A 68 -5.93 7.99 -8.77
N GLY A 69 -5.60 7.07 -7.87
CA GLY A 69 -4.24 6.75 -7.45
C GLY A 69 -3.82 7.49 -6.19
N LEU A 70 -3.04 6.82 -5.36
CA LEU A 70 -2.61 7.33 -4.05
C LEU A 70 -1.10 7.53 -3.96
N GLU A 71 -0.31 6.73 -4.68
CA GLU A 71 1.15 6.72 -4.54
C GLU A 71 1.86 6.78 -5.89
N MET A 72 3.05 7.36 -5.88
CA MET A 72 3.84 7.54 -7.09
C MET A 72 5.34 7.62 -6.81
N ALA A 73 6.14 7.56 -7.88
CA ALA A 73 7.52 8.00 -7.94
C ALA A 73 7.76 8.84 -9.22
N GLY A 74 8.60 9.86 -9.09
CA GLY A 74 8.86 10.78 -10.19
C GLY A 74 9.96 11.79 -9.86
N VAL A 75 10.02 12.86 -10.61
CA VAL A 75 11.01 13.92 -10.47
C VAL A 75 10.33 15.25 -10.15
N VAL A 76 10.85 15.96 -9.17
CA VAL A 76 10.38 17.31 -8.84
C VAL A 76 10.63 18.25 -10.04
N GLU A 77 9.57 18.77 -10.61
CA GLU A 77 9.61 19.70 -11.75
C GLU A 77 9.59 21.15 -11.29
N GLU A 78 8.76 21.47 -10.30
CA GLU A 78 8.66 22.80 -9.70
C GLU A 78 8.44 22.70 -8.19
N VAL A 79 8.88 23.72 -7.47
CA VAL A 79 8.62 23.84 -6.02
C VAL A 79 7.70 25.03 -5.77
N GLY A 80 6.71 24.83 -4.90
CA GLY A 80 5.80 25.89 -4.50
C GLY A 80 6.46 26.96 -3.62
N PRO A 81 5.79 28.08 -3.40
CA PRO A 81 6.32 29.18 -2.59
C PRO A 81 6.72 28.69 -1.17
N GLY A 82 7.92 29.07 -0.74
CA GLY A 82 8.44 28.76 0.60
C GLY A 82 8.91 27.32 0.82
N VAL A 83 8.83 26.44 -0.16
CA VAL A 83 9.34 25.07 -0.07
C VAL A 83 10.88 25.07 -0.11
N THR A 84 11.50 24.49 0.90
CA THR A 84 12.96 24.32 1.02
C THR A 84 13.37 22.85 1.15
N ALA A 85 12.42 21.95 1.40
CA ALA A 85 12.67 20.53 1.63
C ALA A 85 13.08 19.77 0.35
N PHE A 86 12.66 20.25 -0.82
CA PHE A 86 12.97 19.65 -2.12
C PHE A 86 13.44 20.70 -3.13
N GLN A 87 14.12 20.22 -4.17
CA GLN A 87 14.61 21.04 -5.28
C GLN A 87 14.22 20.41 -6.62
N LYS A 88 14.06 21.24 -7.66
CA LYS A 88 13.86 20.78 -9.04
C LYS A 88 14.94 19.77 -9.43
N GLY A 89 14.53 18.69 -10.08
CA GLY A 89 15.38 17.60 -10.56
C GLY A 89 15.61 16.48 -9.55
N GLN A 90 15.17 16.62 -8.31
CA GLN A 90 15.28 15.53 -7.34
C GLN A 90 14.28 14.41 -7.62
N ALA A 91 14.75 13.17 -7.57
CA ALA A 91 13.90 11.97 -7.65
C ALA A 91 13.21 11.75 -6.29
N VAL A 92 11.88 11.69 -6.31
CA VAL A 92 11.03 11.55 -5.13
C VAL A 92 10.04 10.41 -5.29
N TYR A 93 9.51 9.94 -4.17
CA TYR A 93 8.41 9.00 -4.09
C TYR A 93 7.52 9.37 -2.91
N GLY A 94 6.26 8.97 -2.93
CA GLY A 94 5.34 9.29 -1.85
C GLY A 94 3.88 9.22 -2.24
N GLN A 95 3.07 10.00 -1.55
CA GLN A 95 1.63 10.02 -1.69
C GLN A 95 1.11 11.38 -2.17
N SER A 96 0.02 11.35 -2.96
CA SER A 96 -0.81 12.53 -3.21
C SER A 96 -2.28 12.20 -3.08
N MET A 97 -2.99 12.96 -2.27
CA MET A 97 -4.45 12.86 -2.14
C MET A 97 -5.20 13.54 -3.29
N LYS A 98 -4.48 14.23 -4.20
CA LYS A 98 -5.05 14.83 -5.41
C LYS A 98 -5.08 13.87 -6.61
N GLY A 99 -4.64 12.63 -6.42
CA GLY A 99 -4.51 11.60 -7.43
C GLY A 99 -3.12 11.51 -8.03
N THR A 100 -2.76 10.32 -8.52
CA THR A 100 -1.40 10.06 -9.04
C THR A 100 -1.39 9.49 -10.47
N TYR A 101 -2.54 9.18 -11.06
CA TYR A 101 -2.64 8.64 -12.42
C TYR A 101 -2.62 9.78 -13.46
N ALA A 102 -1.53 10.50 -13.53
CA ALA A 102 -1.31 11.61 -14.46
C ALA A 102 0.18 11.80 -14.75
N GLU A 103 0.52 12.49 -15.83
CA GLU A 103 1.91 12.83 -16.16
C GLU A 103 2.53 13.81 -15.15
N TYR A 104 1.74 14.70 -14.58
CA TYR A 104 2.16 15.65 -13.55
C TYR A 104 1.10 15.74 -12.46
N ILE A 105 1.57 15.76 -11.22
CA ILE A 105 0.72 15.93 -10.04
C ILE A 105 1.34 16.93 -9.07
N VAL A 106 0.55 17.49 -8.19
CA VAL A 106 1.05 18.21 -7.03
C VAL A 106 0.95 17.33 -5.78
N ALA A 107 1.97 17.39 -4.92
CA ALA A 107 2.01 16.65 -3.66
C ALA A 107 2.55 17.56 -2.54
N GLY A 108 2.04 17.36 -1.33
CA GLY A 108 2.54 18.01 -0.13
C GLY A 108 3.91 17.47 0.25
N VAL A 109 4.82 18.32 0.67
CA VAL A 109 6.19 17.94 1.05
C VAL A 109 6.23 16.94 2.21
N GLU A 110 5.25 17.00 3.10
CA GLU A 110 5.10 16.11 4.26
C GLU A 110 4.83 14.65 3.90
N SER A 111 4.33 14.40 2.67
CA SER A 111 3.98 13.07 2.16
C SER A 111 5.00 12.54 1.14
N LEU A 112 6.15 13.21 1.01
CA LEU A 112 7.20 12.86 0.05
C LEU A 112 8.53 12.51 0.75
N GLY A 113 9.28 11.61 0.13
CA GLY A 113 10.66 11.29 0.45
C GLY A 113 11.55 11.28 -0.79
N LEU A 114 12.86 11.38 -0.62
CA LEU A 114 13.81 11.12 -1.70
C LEU A 114 13.73 9.64 -2.07
N LYS A 115 13.63 9.36 -3.35
CA LYS A 115 13.55 7.99 -3.88
C LYS A 115 14.78 7.17 -3.45
N PRO A 116 14.61 5.90 -2.98
CA PRO A 116 15.74 5.00 -2.76
C PRO A 116 16.65 4.96 -4.01
N GLN A 117 17.97 5.04 -3.80
CA GLN A 117 18.92 5.08 -4.91
C GLN A 117 18.96 3.78 -5.70
N SER A 118 18.79 2.66 -5.01
CA SER A 118 18.82 1.31 -5.57
C SER A 118 17.57 0.93 -6.38
N LEU A 119 16.47 1.66 -6.26
CA LEU A 119 15.23 1.33 -6.96
C LEU A 119 15.06 2.14 -8.26
N SER A 120 14.44 1.51 -9.25
CA SER A 120 13.80 2.20 -10.38
C SER A 120 12.59 3.03 -9.92
N PHE A 121 12.04 3.89 -10.79
CA PHE A 121 10.79 4.61 -10.47
C PHE A 121 9.60 3.65 -10.35
N ASP A 122 9.53 2.62 -11.17
CA ASP A 122 8.47 1.61 -11.09
C ASP A 122 8.46 0.92 -9.73
N GLU A 123 9.63 0.48 -9.25
CA GLU A 123 9.76 -0.13 -7.93
C GLU A 123 9.45 0.87 -6.80
N ALA A 124 10.00 2.07 -6.86
CA ALA A 124 9.79 3.09 -5.83
C ALA A 124 8.31 3.51 -5.71
N ALA A 125 7.55 3.57 -6.81
CA ALA A 125 6.13 3.89 -6.81
C ALA A 125 5.26 2.87 -6.04
N THR A 126 5.79 1.69 -5.72
CA THR A 126 5.05 0.63 -5.03
C THR A 126 5.24 0.63 -3.52
N VAL A 127 6.12 1.47 -3.01
CA VAL A 127 6.55 1.44 -1.60
C VAL A 127 5.66 2.28 -0.69
N PRO A 128 5.28 3.54 -1.00
CA PRO A 128 4.78 4.48 0.00
C PRO A 128 3.59 3.97 0.80
N VAL A 129 2.52 3.57 0.15
CA VAL A 129 1.29 3.14 0.84
C VAL A 129 1.46 1.74 1.43
N GLY A 130 2.02 0.80 0.68
CA GLY A 130 2.18 -0.58 1.11
C GLY A 130 3.11 -0.73 2.32
N ALA A 131 4.29 -0.12 2.25
CA ALA A 131 5.27 -0.18 3.34
C ALA A 131 4.80 0.60 4.58
N THR A 132 4.20 1.79 4.40
CA THR A 132 3.65 2.55 5.53
C THR A 132 2.54 1.78 6.24
N THR A 133 1.62 1.17 5.48
CA THR A 133 0.54 0.35 6.07
C THR A 133 1.13 -0.82 6.87
N ALA A 134 2.14 -1.50 6.32
CA ALA A 134 2.80 -2.61 7.00
C ALA A 134 3.52 -2.14 8.29
N TRP A 135 4.25 -1.05 8.23
CA TRP A 135 4.97 -0.47 9.37
C TRP A 135 4.02 -0.06 10.49
N GLN A 136 3.02 0.76 10.16
CA GLN A 136 2.04 1.23 11.14
C GLN A 136 1.25 0.05 11.74
N GLY A 137 0.82 -0.90 10.92
CA GLY A 137 0.10 -2.08 11.40
C GLY A 137 0.91 -2.92 12.38
N LEU A 138 2.19 -3.13 12.11
CA LEU A 138 3.05 -3.94 12.99
C LEU A 138 3.54 -3.18 14.22
N PHE A 139 4.01 -1.94 14.06
CA PHE A 139 4.76 -1.25 15.11
C PHE A 139 3.94 -0.19 15.84
N ASP A 140 3.18 0.65 15.12
CA ASP A 140 2.46 1.75 15.74
C ASP A 140 1.19 1.25 16.43
N TYR A 141 0.48 0.33 15.81
CA TYR A 141 -0.77 -0.24 16.33
C TYR A 141 -0.60 -1.63 16.92
N GLY A 142 0.17 -2.50 16.28
CA GLY A 142 0.43 -3.86 16.72
C GLY A 142 1.45 -3.99 17.85
N LYS A 143 2.28 -2.96 18.06
CA LYS A 143 3.33 -2.93 19.08
C LYS A 143 4.25 -4.17 19.06
N LEU A 144 4.54 -4.67 17.86
CA LEU A 144 5.36 -5.87 17.67
C LEU A 144 6.79 -5.66 18.17
N GLU A 145 7.24 -6.59 19.00
CA GLU A 145 8.59 -6.61 19.56
C GLU A 145 9.38 -7.86 19.11
N ALA A 146 10.69 -7.79 19.25
CA ALA A 146 11.57 -8.92 18.94
C ALA A 146 11.20 -10.15 19.79
N GLY A 147 11.26 -11.34 19.19
CA GLY A 147 10.94 -12.60 19.84
C GLY A 147 9.44 -12.92 19.93
N GLN A 148 8.55 -11.98 19.60
CA GLN A 148 7.12 -12.24 19.53
C GLN A 148 6.74 -13.02 18.26
N ARG A 149 5.64 -13.77 18.34
CA ARG A 149 5.04 -14.51 17.23
C ARG A 149 3.98 -13.66 16.54
N VAL A 150 4.16 -13.42 15.25
CA VAL A 150 3.21 -12.66 14.44
C VAL A 150 2.65 -13.49 13.30
N LEU A 151 1.32 -13.46 13.16
CA LEU A 151 0.62 -14.00 11.99
C LEU A 151 0.34 -12.88 10.99
N ILE A 152 0.79 -13.04 9.75
CA ILE A 152 0.54 -12.11 8.66
C ILE A 152 -0.31 -12.81 7.60
N GLN A 153 -1.54 -12.34 7.40
CA GLN A 153 -2.40 -12.84 6.34
C GLN A 153 -2.15 -12.11 5.01
N GLY A 154 -2.38 -12.80 3.89
CA GLY A 154 -2.20 -12.21 2.57
C GLY A 154 -0.75 -11.77 2.32
N ALA A 155 0.20 -12.59 2.77
CA ALA A 155 1.62 -12.26 2.84
C ALA A 155 2.29 -11.98 1.47
N ALA A 156 1.74 -12.49 0.36
CA ALA A 156 2.25 -12.25 -0.98
C ALA A 156 1.77 -10.91 -1.60
N GLY A 157 0.75 -10.30 -1.00
CA GLY A 157 0.14 -9.06 -1.52
C GLY A 157 0.93 -7.80 -1.20
N GLY A 158 0.42 -6.66 -1.68
CA GLY A 158 1.11 -5.37 -1.68
C GLY A 158 1.48 -4.79 -0.30
N VAL A 159 0.78 -5.15 0.77
CA VAL A 159 1.14 -4.82 2.16
C VAL A 159 1.88 -5.97 2.81
N GLY A 160 1.41 -7.20 2.56
CA GLY A 160 1.94 -8.41 3.18
C GLY A 160 3.42 -8.63 2.93
N LEU A 161 3.88 -8.38 1.71
CA LEU A 161 5.29 -8.53 1.35
C LEU A 161 6.22 -7.64 2.21
N PHE A 162 5.80 -6.43 2.54
CA PHE A 162 6.54 -5.53 3.44
C PHE A 162 6.39 -5.97 4.90
N ALA A 163 5.19 -6.38 5.31
CA ALA A 163 4.92 -6.81 6.67
C ALA A 163 5.79 -8.00 7.09
N VAL A 164 5.93 -9.01 6.22
CA VAL A 164 6.81 -10.16 6.47
C VAL A 164 8.26 -9.71 6.69
N GLN A 165 8.76 -8.85 5.83
CA GLN A 165 10.16 -8.39 5.89
C GLN A 165 10.41 -7.48 7.09
N PHE A 166 9.51 -6.55 7.41
CA PHE A 166 9.62 -5.70 8.59
C PHE A 166 9.56 -6.49 9.89
N ALA A 167 8.65 -7.46 9.99
CA ALA A 167 8.56 -8.33 11.16
C ALA A 167 9.83 -9.16 11.32
N LYS A 168 10.37 -9.71 10.23
CA LYS A 168 11.66 -10.41 10.22
C LYS A 168 12.82 -9.51 10.64
N TRP A 169 12.90 -8.30 10.06
CA TRP A 169 13.91 -7.29 10.40
C TRP A 169 13.86 -6.91 11.88
N LYS A 170 12.67 -6.82 12.47
CA LYS A 170 12.47 -6.57 13.91
C LYS A 170 12.94 -7.72 14.80
N GLY A 171 13.11 -8.93 14.26
CA GLY A 171 13.48 -10.14 15.01
C GLY A 171 12.28 -10.90 15.59
N ALA A 172 11.09 -10.75 14.99
CA ALA A 172 9.90 -11.51 15.34
C ALA A 172 9.86 -12.89 14.64
N HIS A 173 9.11 -13.84 15.21
CA HIS A 173 8.80 -15.13 14.59
C HIS A 173 7.62 -15.00 13.66
N VAL A 174 7.85 -15.05 12.35
CA VAL A 174 6.87 -14.73 11.33
C VAL A 174 6.17 -15.98 10.82
N LEU A 175 4.85 -16.06 11.06
CA LEU A 175 3.93 -17.02 10.45
C LEU A 175 3.14 -16.27 9.38
N ALA A 176 3.01 -16.83 8.19
CA ALA A 176 2.41 -16.12 7.05
C ALA A 176 1.47 -17.02 6.26
N THR A 177 0.30 -16.50 5.86
CA THR A 177 -0.61 -17.24 4.98
C THR A 177 -0.53 -16.74 3.55
N THR A 178 -0.56 -17.68 2.60
CA THR A 178 -0.57 -17.41 1.16
C THR A 178 -1.21 -18.55 0.38
N SER A 179 -1.41 -18.40 -0.93
CA SER A 179 -1.80 -19.50 -1.82
C SER A 179 -0.60 -20.36 -2.21
N SER A 180 -0.83 -21.58 -2.69
CA SER A 180 0.19 -22.54 -3.11
C SER A 180 1.25 -21.94 -4.04
N THR A 181 0.82 -21.13 -4.99
CA THR A 181 1.70 -20.49 -6.00
C THR A 181 2.70 -19.50 -5.42
N ASN A 182 2.46 -18.99 -4.20
CA ASN A 182 3.26 -17.95 -3.58
C ASN A 182 4.06 -18.43 -2.35
N VAL A 183 4.01 -19.72 -2.00
CA VAL A 183 4.69 -20.28 -0.82
C VAL A 183 6.19 -19.98 -0.82
N ASP A 184 6.89 -20.27 -1.91
CA ASP A 184 8.33 -20.06 -2.00
C ASP A 184 8.69 -18.57 -2.01
N PHE A 185 7.86 -17.74 -2.62
CA PHE A 185 8.03 -16.30 -2.58
C PHE A 185 7.95 -15.78 -1.13
N VAL A 186 6.90 -16.12 -0.40
CA VAL A 186 6.71 -15.66 0.99
C VAL A 186 7.81 -16.18 1.90
N ARG A 187 8.28 -17.41 1.69
CA ARG A 187 9.43 -17.96 2.41
C ARG A 187 10.71 -17.14 2.13
N SER A 188 10.92 -16.75 0.87
CA SER A 188 12.08 -15.93 0.47
C SER A 188 12.07 -14.51 1.08
N LEU A 189 10.92 -14.00 1.51
CA LEU A 189 10.78 -12.74 2.25
C LEU A 189 11.19 -12.87 3.73
N GLY A 190 11.35 -14.09 4.24
CA GLY A 190 11.83 -14.37 5.59
C GLY A 190 10.77 -14.88 6.57
N ALA A 191 9.60 -15.31 6.09
CA ALA A 191 8.63 -16.02 6.93
C ALA A 191 9.21 -17.37 7.38
N GLU A 192 9.14 -17.67 8.69
CA GLU A 192 9.61 -18.94 9.26
C GLU A 192 8.63 -20.06 8.97
N THR A 193 7.34 -19.77 9.08
CA THR A 193 6.27 -20.72 8.76
C THR A 193 5.38 -20.12 7.70
N VAL A 194 5.22 -20.80 6.58
CA VAL A 194 4.31 -20.39 5.50
C VAL A 194 3.18 -21.41 5.40
N ILE A 195 1.96 -20.95 5.60
CA ILE A 195 0.73 -21.73 5.58
C ILE A 195 0.04 -21.51 4.23
N ASP A 196 -0.10 -22.59 3.48
CA ASP A 196 -0.92 -22.62 2.28
C ASP A 196 -2.38 -22.77 2.67
N TYR A 197 -3.14 -21.66 2.66
CA TYR A 197 -4.55 -21.66 3.04
C TYR A 197 -5.46 -22.44 2.08
N THR A 198 -4.94 -22.82 0.90
CA THR A 198 -5.71 -23.60 -0.08
C THR A 198 -5.75 -25.10 0.26
N THR A 199 -4.81 -25.56 1.09
CA THR A 199 -4.64 -26.96 1.47
C THR A 199 -4.69 -27.23 2.97
N THR A 200 -4.51 -26.18 3.79
CA THR A 200 -4.35 -26.31 5.24
C THR A 200 -5.20 -25.30 5.96
N ALA A 201 -6.07 -25.74 6.86
CA ALA A 201 -6.82 -24.84 7.72
C ALA A 201 -5.88 -24.15 8.74
N LEU A 202 -6.01 -22.84 8.91
CA LEU A 202 -5.14 -22.08 9.81
C LEU A 202 -5.21 -22.59 11.25
N ALA A 203 -6.40 -22.94 11.72
CA ALA A 203 -6.64 -23.43 13.08
C ALA A 203 -5.90 -24.73 13.44
N ASP A 204 -5.55 -25.54 12.44
CA ASP A 204 -4.84 -26.80 12.65
C ASP A 204 -3.34 -26.61 12.94
N VAL A 205 -2.79 -25.44 12.55
CA VAL A 205 -1.33 -25.25 12.51
C VAL A 205 -0.85 -23.98 13.25
N VAL A 206 -1.75 -23.04 13.55
CA VAL A 206 -1.39 -21.77 14.21
C VAL A 206 -2.24 -21.53 15.44
N GLN A 207 -1.58 -21.40 16.57
CA GLN A 207 -2.18 -21.01 17.85
C GLN A 207 -1.24 -20.10 18.63
N ASP A 208 -1.80 -19.32 19.55
CA ASP A 208 -1.07 -18.51 20.53
C ASP A 208 -0.06 -17.52 19.94
N VAL A 209 -0.45 -16.83 18.84
CA VAL A 209 0.34 -15.70 18.34
C VAL A 209 0.10 -14.45 19.20
N ASP A 210 1.14 -13.62 19.34
CA ASP A 210 1.07 -12.36 20.07
C ASP A 210 0.29 -11.30 19.29
N LEU A 211 0.52 -11.28 17.98
CA LEU A 211 -0.08 -10.36 17.04
C LEU A 211 -0.58 -11.09 15.79
N ALA A 212 -1.78 -10.76 15.34
CA ALA A 212 -2.20 -11.07 13.98
C ALA A 212 -2.41 -9.77 13.18
N PHE A 213 -1.84 -9.70 12.00
CA PHE A 213 -2.06 -8.62 11.04
C PHE A 213 -2.92 -9.13 9.88
N ALA A 214 -4.22 -8.82 9.94
CA ALA A 214 -5.21 -9.31 9.00
C ALA A 214 -5.39 -8.32 7.84
N LEU A 215 -4.90 -8.72 6.67
CA LEU A 215 -4.98 -7.96 5.42
C LEU A 215 -6.13 -8.44 4.52
N VAL A 216 -6.80 -9.53 4.92
CA VAL A 216 -7.91 -10.17 4.21
C VAL A 216 -9.11 -10.27 5.14
N GLY A 217 -10.28 -9.87 4.65
CA GLY A 217 -11.52 -9.90 5.42
C GLY A 217 -12.27 -11.23 5.36
N GLY A 218 -13.50 -11.24 5.86
CA GLY A 218 -14.37 -12.40 5.84
C GLY A 218 -13.87 -13.55 6.72
N PRO A 219 -14.02 -14.83 6.29
CA PRO A 219 -13.60 -15.99 7.09
C PRO A 219 -12.14 -15.94 7.55
N ALA A 220 -11.24 -15.46 6.70
CA ALA A 220 -9.83 -15.35 7.04
C ALA A 220 -9.56 -14.40 8.22
N LEU A 221 -10.32 -13.31 8.37
CA LEU A 221 -10.24 -12.43 9.53
C LEU A 221 -10.64 -13.15 10.82
N GLU A 222 -11.69 -13.97 10.78
CA GLU A 222 -12.15 -14.78 11.91
C GLU A 222 -11.11 -15.83 12.30
N ASP A 223 -10.50 -16.50 11.32
CA ASP A 223 -9.42 -17.47 11.55
C ASP A 223 -8.22 -16.79 12.24
N SER A 224 -7.88 -15.57 11.85
CA SER A 224 -6.83 -14.78 12.52
C SER A 224 -7.17 -14.49 13.97
N LEU A 225 -8.41 -14.12 14.26
CA LEU A 225 -8.85 -13.86 15.63
C LEU A 225 -8.69 -15.12 16.50
N GLN A 226 -9.00 -16.30 15.95
CA GLN A 226 -8.86 -17.59 16.66
C GLN A 226 -7.40 -17.96 16.94
N ALA A 227 -6.46 -17.56 16.11
CA ALA A 227 -5.05 -17.87 16.25
C ALA A 227 -4.35 -17.07 17.37
N ILE A 228 -4.95 -15.98 17.85
CA ILE A 228 -4.33 -15.06 18.81
C ILE A 228 -4.47 -15.59 20.25
N LYS A 229 -3.40 -15.52 21.03
CA LYS A 229 -3.45 -15.81 22.47
C LYS A 229 -4.34 -14.80 23.22
N ARG A 230 -4.86 -15.20 24.40
CA ARG A 230 -5.59 -14.28 25.26
C ARG A 230 -4.72 -13.06 25.64
N GLY A 231 -5.26 -11.84 25.51
CA GLY A 231 -4.54 -10.59 25.73
C GLY A 231 -3.64 -10.16 24.55
N GLY A 232 -3.59 -10.93 23.47
CA GLY A 232 -2.88 -10.55 22.24
C GLY A 232 -3.66 -9.53 21.41
N THR A 233 -3.10 -9.15 20.26
CA THR A 233 -3.62 -8.05 19.43
C THR A 233 -3.99 -8.54 18.04
N LEU A 234 -5.14 -8.11 17.53
CA LEU A 234 -5.53 -8.17 16.13
C LEU A 234 -5.46 -6.76 15.52
N VAL A 235 -4.61 -6.58 14.52
CA VAL A 235 -4.62 -5.39 13.68
C VAL A 235 -5.25 -5.73 12.34
N THR A 236 -6.22 -4.94 11.90
CA THR A 236 -6.92 -5.22 10.64
C THR A 236 -7.15 -3.96 9.80
N ILE A 237 -7.01 -4.10 8.47
CA ILE A 237 -7.40 -3.10 7.47
C ILE A 237 -8.49 -3.64 6.53
N ALA A 238 -9.04 -4.81 6.84
CA ALA A 238 -9.92 -5.56 5.93
C ALA A 238 -11.32 -5.82 6.54
N GLY A 239 -11.73 -5.03 7.52
CA GLY A 239 -13.03 -5.15 8.18
C GLY A 239 -12.91 -5.28 9.70
N GLN A 240 -14.03 -5.55 10.36
CA GLN A 240 -14.11 -5.74 11.81
C GLN A 240 -14.65 -7.13 12.11
N PRO A 241 -14.06 -7.88 13.07
CA PRO A 241 -14.64 -9.14 13.54
C PRO A 241 -15.87 -8.88 14.41
N ALA A 242 -16.69 -9.90 14.64
CA ALA A 242 -17.84 -9.82 15.51
C ALA A 242 -17.43 -9.51 16.96
N THR A 243 -18.09 -8.52 17.56
CA THR A 243 -17.75 -8.03 18.91
C THR A 243 -17.81 -9.12 19.97
N GLU A 244 -18.78 -10.00 19.90
CA GLU A 244 -18.97 -11.13 20.82
C GLU A 244 -17.75 -12.07 20.78
N LYS A 245 -17.24 -12.40 19.60
CA LYS A 245 -16.05 -13.26 19.44
C LYS A 245 -14.79 -12.60 19.99
N VAL A 246 -14.65 -11.28 19.81
CA VAL A 246 -13.53 -10.51 20.38
C VAL A 246 -13.54 -10.59 21.89
N GLN A 247 -14.71 -10.41 22.50
CA GLN A 247 -14.86 -10.48 23.97
C GLN A 247 -14.59 -11.88 24.51
N GLU A 248 -15.11 -12.92 23.87
CA GLU A 248 -14.87 -14.31 24.25
C GLU A 248 -13.38 -14.68 24.22
N ARG A 249 -12.67 -14.25 23.19
CA ARG A 249 -11.23 -14.48 23.04
C ARG A 249 -10.39 -13.60 23.99
N GLY A 250 -10.91 -12.46 24.46
CA GLY A 250 -10.17 -11.51 25.28
C GLY A 250 -8.96 -10.93 24.54
N VAL A 251 -9.16 -10.54 23.28
CA VAL A 251 -8.16 -10.01 22.36
C VAL A 251 -8.38 -8.52 22.16
N HIS A 252 -7.31 -7.76 21.98
CA HIS A 252 -7.38 -6.36 21.59
C HIS A 252 -7.52 -6.24 20.07
N VAL A 253 -8.50 -5.48 19.58
CA VAL A 253 -8.70 -5.26 18.14
C VAL A 253 -8.53 -3.79 17.82
N THR A 254 -7.74 -3.51 16.79
CA THR A 254 -7.56 -2.15 16.27
C THR A 254 -7.57 -2.13 14.74
N SER A 255 -8.05 -1.01 14.21
CA SER A 255 -7.96 -0.69 12.78
C SER A 255 -7.50 0.76 12.63
N PHE A 256 -6.93 1.10 11.48
CA PHE A 256 -6.35 2.42 11.26
C PHE A 256 -6.47 2.85 9.80
N HIS A 257 -6.25 4.14 9.57
CA HIS A 257 -6.04 4.73 8.25
C HIS A 257 -4.56 5.03 8.08
N THR A 258 -3.99 4.55 6.98
CA THR A 258 -2.58 4.76 6.65
C THR A 258 -2.28 6.24 6.45
N GLN A 259 -1.22 6.73 7.08
CA GLN A 259 -0.72 8.09 6.95
C GLN A 259 0.73 8.02 6.48
N VAL A 260 0.96 8.41 5.23
CA VAL A 260 2.32 8.45 4.64
C VAL A 260 3.00 9.74 5.08
N GLU A 261 4.14 9.58 5.74
CA GLU A 261 4.94 10.68 6.29
C GLU A 261 6.37 10.63 5.77
N SER A 262 6.97 11.79 5.55
CA SER A 262 8.32 11.94 5.00
C SER A 262 9.37 11.15 5.80
N ASP A 263 9.32 11.17 7.13
CA ASP A 263 10.30 10.48 8.00
C ASP A 263 10.25 8.95 7.84
N LEU A 264 9.05 8.39 7.69
CA LEU A 264 8.88 6.97 7.38
C LEU A 264 9.43 6.63 6.00
N LEU A 265 9.16 7.47 5.01
CA LEU A 265 9.71 7.27 3.66
C LEU A 265 11.25 7.31 3.67
N GLN A 266 11.88 8.21 4.40
CA GLN A 266 13.33 8.23 4.57
C GLN A 266 13.85 6.94 5.23
N THR A 267 13.15 6.44 6.23
CA THR A 267 13.48 5.16 6.88
C THR A 267 13.38 4.00 5.89
N PHE A 268 12.33 3.94 5.08
CA PHE A 268 12.17 2.90 4.06
C PHE A 268 13.26 3.00 2.99
N ALA A 269 13.59 4.22 2.53
CA ALA A 269 14.65 4.41 1.55
C ALA A 269 15.98 3.84 2.05
N ARG A 270 16.34 4.12 3.30
CA ARG A 270 17.54 3.58 3.92
C ARG A 270 17.52 2.05 4.01
N LEU A 271 16.44 1.46 4.53
CA LEU A 271 16.32 -0.01 4.66
C LEU A 271 16.37 -0.73 3.31
N ILE A 272 15.82 -0.12 2.28
CA ILE A 272 15.84 -0.64 0.89
C ILE A 272 17.26 -0.54 0.33
N ASP A 273 17.92 0.61 0.43
CA ASP A 273 19.28 0.82 -0.08
C ASP A 273 20.32 -0.05 0.66
N GLU A 274 20.07 -0.39 1.94
CA GLU A 274 20.83 -1.37 2.72
C GLU A 274 20.52 -2.84 2.35
N GLY A 275 19.54 -3.08 1.46
CA GLY A 275 19.13 -4.42 1.04
C GLY A 275 18.33 -5.22 2.07
N GLN A 276 17.84 -4.56 3.13
CA GLN A 276 17.04 -5.20 4.18
C GLN A 276 15.59 -5.46 3.73
N ILE A 277 15.07 -4.61 2.84
CA ILE A 277 13.71 -4.69 2.32
C ILE A 277 13.77 -4.73 0.79
N LYS A 278 13.05 -5.68 0.22
CA LYS A 278 12.91 -5.88 -1.23
C LYS A 278 11.50 -5.55 -1.66
N VAL A 279 11.36 -5.04 -2.88
CA VAL A 279 10.08 -4.81 -3.55
C VAL A 279 9.82 -5.90 -4.59
N ALA A 280 8.55 -6.12 -4.92
CA ALA A 280 8.16 -7.03 -5.98
C ALA A 280 7.02 -6.40 -6.79
N ILE A 281 7.20 -6.36 -8.11
CA ILE A 281 6.20 -5.92 -9.07
C ILE A 281 5.59 -7.15 -9.73
N GLU A 282 4.28 -7.22 -9.78
CA GLU A 282 3.52 -8.24 -10.48
C GLU A 282 3.44 -7.90 -11.96
N GLN A 283 2.99 -6.68 -12.26
CA GLN A 283 2.81 -6.23 -13.64
C GLN A 283 2.89 -4.72 -13.76
N ILE A 284 3.39 -4.26 -14.89
CA ILE A 284 3.46 -2.85 -15.28
C ILE A 284 2.55 -2.65 -16.48
N PHE A 285 1.70 -1.63 -16.43
CA PHE A 285 0.82 -1.19 -17.50
C PHE A 285 1.17 0.25 -17.90
N PRO A 286 0.98 0.65 -19.15
CA PRO A 286 0.99 2.06 -19.50
C PRO A 286 -0.21 2.77 -18.84
N LEU A 287 -0.10 4.08 -18.60
CA LEU A 287 -1.17 4.88 -17.98
C LEU A 287 -2.51 4.73 -18.71
N SER A 288 -2.49 4.63 -20.05
CA SER A 288 -3.68 4.43 -20.89
C SER A 288 -4.44 3.12 -20.62
N GLU A 289 -3.79 2.14 -19.98
CA GLU A 289 -4.36 0.84 -19.63
C GLU A 289 -4.76 0.73 -18.16
N ALA A 290 -5.00 1.85 -17.48
CA ALA A 290 -5.41 1.88 -16.07
C ALA A 290 -6.65 1.03 -15.76
N SER A 291 -7.57 0.85 -16.71
CA SER A 291 -8.72 -0.05 -16.57
C SER A 291 -8.31 -1.50 -16.38
N GLN A 292 -7.37 -1.99 -17.20
CA GLN A 292 -6.84 -3.36 -17.10
C GLN A 292 -6.07 -3.57 -15.79
N ALA A 293 -5.28 -2.57 -15.36
CA ALA A 293 -4.58 -2.60 -14.09
C ALA A 293 -5.56 -2.70 -12.89
N HIS A 294 -6.69 -1.96 -12.94
CA HIS A 294 -7.73 -2.05 -11.92
C HIS A 294 -8.46 -3.40 -11.95
N GLU A 295 -8.73 -3.95 -13.13
CA GLU A 295 -9.34 -5.27 -13.27
C GLU A 295 -8.45 -6.37 -12.69
N LEU A 296 -7.13 -6.33 -12.97
CA LEU A 296 -6.17 -7.24 -12.36
C LEU A 296 -6.16 -7.10 -10.83
N SER A 297 -6.11 -5.87 -10.31
CA SER A 297 -6.15 -5.61 -8.87
C SER A 297 -7.41 -6.13 -8.19
N GLN A 298 -8.56 -6.11 -8.88
CA GLN A 298 -9.84 -6.63 -8.37
C GLN A 298 -9.89 -8.16 -8.28
N GLN A 299 -9.15 -8.87 -9.13
CA GLN A 299 -9.08 -10.33 -9.09
C GLN A 299 -8.46 -10.83 -7.78
N GLY A 300 -7.59 -10.02 -7.16
CA GLY A 300 -6.83 -10.44 -5.98
C GLY A 300 -5.84 -11.57 -6.31
N HIS A 301 -5.30 -12.21 -5.28
CA HIS A 301 -4.38 -13.36 -5.39
C HIS A 301 -3.06 -13.09 -6.11
N GLY A 302 -2.77 -11.83 -6.45
CA GLY A 302 -1.54 -11.40 -7.08
C GLY A 302 -0.31 -11.55 -6.18
N ARG A 303 0.86 -11.41 -6.78
CA ARG A 303 2.15 -11.42 -6.12
C ARG A 303 2.83 -10.06 -6.25
N GLY A 304 2.92 -9.31 -5.14
CA GLY A 304 3.55 -7.99 -5.17
C GLY A 304 2.58 -6.88 -5.59
N ARG A 305 3.06 -5.99 -6.46
CA ARG A 305 2.42 -4.71 -6.76
C ARG A 305 2.16 -4.52 -8.25
N ILE A 306 1.10 -3.78 -8.58
CA ILE A 306 0.77 -3.36 -9.94
C ILE A 306 1.20 -1.89 -10.09
N VAL A 307 1.74 -1.56 -11.25
CA VAL A 307 2.27 -0.22 -11.57
C VAL A 307 1.65 0.31 -12.85
N LEU A 308 1.32 1.59 -12.86
CA LEU A 308 1.05 2.38 -14.06
C LEU A 308 2.27 3.23 -14.38
N ARG A 309 2.81 3.10 -15.59
CA ARG A 309 3.91 3.93 -16.07
C ARG A 309 3.35 5.09 -16.87
N SER A 310 3.70 6.30 -16.45
CA SER A 310 3.53 7.50 -17.29
C SER A 310 4.61 7.49 -18.36
N ALA A 311 4.26 7.92 -19.57
CA ALA A 311 5.15 7.90 -20.73
C ALA A 311 6.39 8.79 -20.55
#